data_4b92da9901a640f625e71e018b93320a
#
_entry.id   4b92da9901a640f625e71e018b93320a
#
_cell.length_a   1.000
_cell.length_b   1.000
_cell.length_c   1.000
_cell.angle_alpha   90.00
_cell.angle_beta   90.00
_cell.angle_gamma   90.00
#
_symmetry.space_group_name_H-M   'P 1'
#
loop_
_entity.id
_entity.type
_entity.pdbx_description
1 polymer ?
#
loop_
_entity_poly.entity_id
_entity_poly.type
_entity_poly.pdbx_seq_one_letter_code
_entity_poly.pdbx_strand_id
1 'polypeptide(L)'
;MNIKATCIDYTKASVEEREAFSLVPSKIQELEQSILQTYQLDGCIILSTCNRTELWISAPKAVLSSLSPTAILCDALQVPVEQYLSFFIPYLRYGNSFRFRIHPQNRLR
;
A
#
# COMPACT_ATOMS: atom_id res chain seq x y z
N MET A 1 -8.74 15.68 -0.02
CA MET A 1 -8.34 14.40 -0.62
C MET A 1 -8.11 13.35 0.45
N ASN A 2 -8.61 12.18 0.23
CA ASN A 2 -8.46 11.09 1.19
C ASN A 2 -7.49 10.07 0.63
N ILE A 3 -6.55 9.65 1.44
CA ILE A 3 -5.46 8.77 1.01
C ILE A 3 -5.24 7.68 2.04
N LYS A 4 -5.07 6.47 1.56
CA LYS A 4 -4.56 5.36 2.37
C LYS A 4 -3.36 4.78 1.65
N ALA A 5 -2.40 4.30 2.42
CA ALA A 5 -1.21 3.72 1.83
C ALA A 5 -0.64 2.63 2.73
N THR A 6 0.23 1.84 2.16
CA THR A 6 0.99 0.86 2.91
C THR A 6 2.38 0.77 2.32
N CYS A 7 3.33 0.36 3.14
CA CYS A 7 4.72 0.28 2.73
C CYS A 7 5.38 -0.92 3.38
N ILE A 8 6.15 -1.67 2.60
CA ILE A 8 7.04 -2.68 3.15
C ILE A 8 8.46 -2.23 2.78
N ASP A 9 9.34 -2.11 3.78
CA ASP A 9 10.68 -1.63 3.52
C ASP A 9 11.72 -2.37 4.37
N TYR A 10 12.98 -1.99 4.18
CA TYR A 10 14.10 -2.69 4.80
C TYR A 10 14.12 -2.59 6.32
N THR A 11 13.39 -1.65 6.91
CA THR A 11 13.36 -1.52 8.37
C THR A 11 12.47 -2.55 9.03
N LYS A 12 11.52 -3.12 8.27
CA LYS A 12 10.56 -4.07 8.83
C LYS A 12 10.70 -5.48 8.23
N ALA A 13 11.35 -5.61 7.08
CA ALA A 13 11.37 -6.88 6.36
C ALA A 13 12.76 -7.14 5.78
N SER A 14 13.14 -8.40 5.74
CA SER A 14 14.39 -8.83 5.12
C SER A 14 14.30 -8.71 3.60
N VAL A 15 15.43 -8.88 2.94
CA VAL A 15 15.48 -8.88 1.48
C VAL A 15 14.55 -9.95 0.91
N GLU A 16 14.58 -11.12 1.49
CA GLU A 16 13.75 -12.24 1.02
C GLU A 16 12.28 -11.93 1.14
N GLU A 17 11.87 -11.32 2.26
CA GLU A 17 10.47 -10.96 2.46
C GLU A 17 10.03 -9.86 1.51
N ARG A 18 10.93 -8.92 1.22
CA ARG A 18 10.61 -7.83 0.29
C ARG A 18 10.57 -8.28 -1.16
N GLU A 19 11.29 -9.34 -1.49
CA GLU A 19 11.37 -9.84 -2.86
C GLU A 19 10.01 -10.16 -3.45
N ALA A 20 9.10 -10.66 -2.62
CA ALA A 20 7.75 -10.98 -3.06
C ALA A 20 7.02 -9.75 -3.59
N PHE A 21 7.46 -8.55 -3.20
CA PHE A 21 6.82 -7.30 -3.57
C PHE A 21 7.68 -6.45 -4.49
N SER A 22 8.74 -7.01 -5.04
CA SER A 22 9.61 -6.29 -5.96
C SER A 22 8.99 -6.33 -7.36
N LEU A 23 8.80 -5.15 -7.96
CA LEU A 23 8.03 -5.05 -9.19
C LEU A 23 8.83 -4.29 -10.26
N VAL A 24 8.75 -4.78 -11.50
CA VAL A 24 9.32 -4.07 -12.65
C VAL A 24 8.30 -3.04 -13.15
N PRO A 25 8.77 -1.99 -13.85
CA PRO A 25 7.87 -0.89 -14.26
C PRO A 25 6.64 -1.32 -15.05
N SER A 26 6.77 -2.27 -15.96
CA SER A 26 5.62 -2.72 -16.75
C SER A 26 4.56 -3.38 -15.88
N LYS A 27 5.00 -4.13 -14.87
CA LYS A 27 4.08 -4.77 -13.93
C LYS A 27 3.41 -3.76 -13.03
N ILE A 28 4.14 -2.73 -12.64
CA ILE A 28 3.58 -1.64 -11.82
C ILE A 28 2.39 -1.01 -12.54
N GLN A 29 2.57 -0.63 -13.79
CA GLN A 29 1.51 -0.01 -14.58
C GLN A 29 0.28 -0.90 -14.69
N GLU A 30 0.51 -2.17 -14.95
CA GLU A 30 -0.55 -3.15 -15.07
C GLU A 30 -1.35 -3.27 -13.77
N LEU A 31 -0.64 -3.37 -12.66
CA LEU A 31 -1.28 -3.50 -11.35
C LEU A 31 -2.02 -2.23 -10.96
N GLU A 32 -1.45 -1.06 -11.21
CA GLU A 32 -2.11 0.20 -10.92
C GLU A 32 -3.45 0.29 -11.62
N GLN A 33 -3.49 -0.05 -12.90
CA GLN A 33 -4.74 -0.02 -13.67
C GLN A 33 -5.76 -1.02 -13.16
N SER A 34 -5.30 -2.22 -12.87
CA SER A 34 -6.17 -3.27 -12.37
C SER A 34 -6.79 -2.90 -11.02
N ILE A 35 -5.96 -2.40 -10.10
CA ILE A 35 -6.42 -2.02 -8.77
C ILE A 35 -7.38 -0.82 -8.86
N LEU A 36 -7.02 0.17 -9.67
CA LEU A 36 -7.85 1.35 -9.86
C LEU A 36 -9.26 0.96 -10.29
N GLN A 37 -9.38 0.06 -11.25
CA GLN A 37 -10.67 -0.35 -11.78
C GLN A 37 -11.42 -1.29 -10.84
N THR A 38 -10.72 -2.24 -10.25
CA THR A 38 -11.36 -3.23 -9.38
C THR A 38 -12.05 -2.58 -8.20
N TYR A 39 -11.41 -1.59 -7.59
CA TYR A 39 -11.93 -0.94 -6.39
C TYR A 39 -12.57 0.41 -6.68
N GLN A 40 -12.62 0.82 -7.94
CA GLN A 40 -13.24 2.09 -8.37
C GLN A 40 -12.64 3.27 -7.62
N LEU A 41 -11.30 3.33 -7.63
CA LEU A 41 -10.57 4.37 -6.92
C LEU A 41 -10.41 5.62 -7.77
N ASP A 42 -10.19 6.76 -7.11
CA ASP A 42 -9.84 8.00 -7.79
C ASP A 42 -8.39 8.01 -8.22
N GLY A 43 -7.54 7.32 -7.48
CA GLY A 43 -6.13 7.24 -7.81
C GLY A 43 -5.46 6.03 -7.21
N CYS A 44 -4.38 5.58 -7.84
CA CYS A 44 -3.62 4.44 -7.39
C CYS A 44 -2.19 4.59 -7.88
N ILE A 45 -1.25 4.59 -6.95
CA ILE A 45 0.18 4.70 -7.27
C ILE A 45 0.93 3.60 -6.55
N ILE A 46 1.79 2.92 -7.29
CA ILE A 46 2.70 1.93 -6.73
C ILE A 46 4.11 2.41 -6.96
N LEU A 47 4.90 2.45 -5.89
CA LEU A 47 6.32 2.77 -5.96
C LEU A 47 7.10 1.54 -5.52
N SER A 48 8.08 1.14 -6.32
CA SER A 48 8.88 -0.03 -5.99
C SER A 48 10.34 0.23 -6.27
N THR A 49 11.17 0.08 -5.26
CA THR A 49 12.62 0.17 -5.37
C THR A 49 13.22 -1.06 -4.72
N CYS A 50 14.55 -1.16 -4.72
CA CYS A 50 15.21 -2.29 -4.06
C CYS A 50 15.03 -2.25 -2.54
N ASN A 51 14.67 -1.10 -1.97
CA ASN A 51 14.54 -0.95 -0.52
C ASN A 51 13.12 -0.99 -0.02
N ARG A 52 12.12 -0.69 -0.88
CA ARG A 52 10.75 -0.59 -0.42
C ARG A 52 9.77 -0.70 -1.57
N THR A 53 8.56 -1.12 -1.23
CA THR A 53 7.41 -1.09 -2.14
C THR A 53 6.26 -0.45 -1.40
N GLU A 54 5.59 0.49 -2.07
CA GLU A 54 4.48 1.25 -1.50
C GLU A 54 3.28 1.19 -2.41
N LEU A 55 2.10 1.14 -1.82
CA LEU A 55 0.84 1.29 -2.55
C LEU A 55 0.08 2.46 -1.94
N TRP A 56 -0.27 3.44 -2.77
CA TRP A 56 -1.04 4.62 -2.36
C TRP A 56 -2.35 4.63 -3.13
N ILE A 57 -3.46 4.74 -2.42
CA ILE A 57 -4.78 4.79 -3.05
C ILE A 57 -5.54 6.00 -2.54
N SER A 58 -6.41 6.54 -3.41
CA SER A 58 -7.31 7.63 -3.04
C SER A 58 -8.71 7.31 -3.52
N ALA A 59 -9.69 7.71 -2.72
CA ALA A 59 -11.11 7.47 -2.99
C ALA A 59 -11.92 8.28 -2.00
N PRO A 60 -13.26 8.40 -2.19
CA PRO A 60 -14.10 9.02 -1.18
C PRO A 60 -13.95 8.31 0.16
N LYS A 61 -14.09 9.05 1.24
CA LYS A 61 -13.88 8.53 2.58
C LYS A 61 -14.66 7.24 2.86
N ALA A 62 -15.91 7.22 2.42
CA ALA A 62 -16.78 6.06 2.66
C ALA A 62 -16.23 4.79 2.02
N VAL A 63 -15.67 4.92 0.82
CA VAL A 63 -15.06 3.78 0.13
C VAL A 63 -13.73 3.42 0.79
N LEU A 64 -12.92 4.43 1.03
CA LEU A 64 -11.57 4.24 1.53
C LEU A 64 -11.55 3.59 2.92
N SER A 65 -12.54 3.91 3.76
CA SER A 65 -12.57 3.40 5.12
C SER A 65 -12.72 1.89 5.19
N SER A 66 -13.26 1.27 4.15
CA SER A 66 -13.46 -0.18 4.13
C SER A 66 -12.32 -0.93 3.43
N LEU A 67 -11.32 -0.22 2.92
CA LEU A 67 -10.24 -0.83 2.14
C LEU A 67 -8.96 -0.90 2.93
N SER A 68 -8.21 -1.98 2.70
CA SER A 68 -6.88 -2.16 3.27
C SER A 68 -5.86 -2.21 2.12
N PRO A 69 -5.01 -1.18 1.99
CA PRO A 69 -3.98 -1.22 0.94
C PRO A 69 -3.07 -2.45 1.04
N THR A 70 -2.76 -2.88 2.27
CA THR A 70 -1.93 -4.07 2.44
C THR A 70 -2.61 -5.30 1.84
N ALA A 71 -3.90 -5.49 2.15
CA ALA A 71 -4.66 -6.61 1.60
C ALA A 71 -4.78 -6.51 0.09
N ILE A 72 -5.00 -5.29 -0.43
CA ILE A 72 -5.13 -5.06 -1.86
C ILE A 72 -3.83 -5.45 -2.58
N LEU A 73 -2.70 -5.02 -2.05
CA LEU A 73 -1.41 -5.32 -2.67
C LEU A 73 -1.09 -6.81 -2.61
N CYS A 74 -1.29 -7.42 -1.46
CA CYS A 74 -1.05 -8.85 -1.31
C CYS A 74 -1.93 -9.67 -2.23
N ASP A 75 -3.20 -9.30 -2.34
CA ASP A 75 -4.13 -9.99 -3.22
C ASP A 75 -3.73 -9.84 -4.68
N ALA A 76 -3.33 -8.64 -5.08
CA ALA A 76 -2.90 -8.39 -6.46
C ALA A 76 -1.66 -9.20 -6.83
N LEU A 77 -0.79 -9.46 -5.87
CA LEU A 77 0.42 -10.23 -6.08
C LEU A 77 0.24 -11.71 -5.75
N GLN A 78 -0.97 -12.10 -5.33
CA GLN A 78 -1.31 -13.48 -5.02
C GLN A 78 -0.44 -14.06 -3.92
N VAL A 79 -0.18 -13.27 -2.89
CA VAL A 79 0.52 -13.72 -1.70
C VAL A 79 -0.43 -13.64 -0.51
N PRO A 80 -0.30 -14.54 0.48
CA PRO A 80 -1.21 -14.53 1.64
C PRO A 80 -0.94 -13.35 2.54
N VAL A 81 -1.96 -12.52 2.77
CA VAL A 81 -1.81 -11.30 3.55
C VAL A 81 -1.41 -11.61 4.99
N GLU A 82 -1.89 -12.70 5.56
CA GLU A 82 -1.59 -13.06 6.95
C GLU A 82 -0.10 -13.26 7.18
N GLN A 83 0.58 -13.72 6.15
CA GLN A 83 2.00 -14.00 6.25
C GLN A 83 2.85 -12.73 6.26
N TYR A 84 2.34 -11.67 5.64
CA TYR A 84 3.12 -10.45 5.43
C TYR A 84 2.60 -9.24 6.20
N LEU A 85 1.46 -9.35 6.83
CA LEU A 85 0.79 -8.20 7.44
C LEU A 85 1.69 -7.43 8.40
N SER A 86 2.46 -8.15 9.22
CA SER A 86 3.30 -7.51 10.24
C SER A 86 4.49 -6.75 9.66
N PHE A 87 4.80 -6.97 8.38
CA PHE A 87 5.92 -6.29 7.74
C PHE A 87 5.54 -4.97 7.11
N PHE A 88 4.26 -4.62 7.12
CA PHE A 88 3.77 -3.42 6.45
C PHE A 88 3.54 -2.28 7.42
N ILE A 89 3.78 -1.06 6.95
CA ILE A 89 3.55 0.17 7.71
C ILE A 89 2.37 0.88 7.07
N PRO A 90 1.22 0.97 7.75
CA PRO A 90 0.05 1.64 7.19
C PRO A 90 0.10 3.16 7.38
N TYR A 91 -0.62 3.86 6.53
CA TYR A 91 -0.68 5.30 6.53
C TYR A 91 -2.07 5.73 6.09
N LEU A 92 -2.62 6.76 6.74
CA LEU A 92 -3.96 7.23 6.45
C LEU A 92 -4.04 8.74 6.59
N ARG A 93 -4.72 9.38 5.63
CA ARG A 93 -5.02 10.80 5.68
C ARG A 93 -6.41 11.03 5.10
N TYR A 94 -7.26 11.73 5.86
CA TYR A 94 -8.60 12.08 5.41
C TYR A 94 -8.71 13.58 5.23
N GLY A 95 -9.31 13.98 4.12
CA GLY A 95 -9.65 15.38 3.86
C GLY A 95 -8.43 16.28 3.86
N ASN A 96 -8.60 17.47 4.41
CA ASN A 96 -7.53 18.46 4.49
C ASN A 96 -6.71 18.33 5.75
N SER A 97 -7.10 17.46 6.65
CA SER A 97 -6.39 17.26 7.89
C SER A 97 -5.20 16.37 7.67
N PHE A 98 -4.10 16.73 8.29
CA PHE A 98 -2.98 15.82 8.36
C PHE A 98 -3.20 14.89 9.51
N ARG A 99 -3.71 13.73 9.20
CA ARG A 99 -3.93 12.73 10.20
C ARG A 99 -3.22 11.49 9.78
N PHE A 100 -2.16 11.18 10.46
CA PHE A 100 -1.42 9.98 10.17
C PHE A 100 -1.86 8.89 11.13
N ARG A 101 -2.48 7.87 10.58
CA ARG A 101 -2.93 6.72 11.32
C ARG A 101 -2.00 5.59 11.08
N ILE A 102 -0.76 5.77 11.45
CA ILE A 102 0.22 4.73 11.29
C ILE A 102 0.39 4.02 12.60
N HIS A 103 0.98 2.87 12.54
CA HIS A 103 1.31 2.09 13.70
C HIS A 103 2.12 2.96 14.66
N PRO A 104 1.81 2.94 15.97
CA PRO A 104 2.48 3.84 16.89
C PRO A 104 4.00 3.80 16.86
N GLN A 105 4.57 2.63 16.61
CA GLN A 105 6.02 2.52 16.54
C GLN A 105 6.59 3.09 15.27
N ASN A 106 5.77 3.30 14.29
CA ASN A 106 6.20 3.77 12.97
C ASN A 106 5.80 5.19 12.77
N ARG A 107 6.07 5.99 13.74
CA ARG A 107 5.74 7.36 13.68
C ARG A 107 6.26 7.95 12.42
N LEU A 108 5.48 8.75 11.79
CA LEU A 108 5.85 9.35 10.55
C LEU A 108 7.04 10.27 10.77
N ARG A 109 8.00 10.21 9.91
CA ARG A 109 9.18 11.05 10.01
C ARG A 109 9.29 11.95 8.84
#